data_6e1d5e576fe350dc7fe9c3bff985775b
#
_entry.id   6e1d5e576fe350dc7fe9c3bff985775b
#
_cell.length_a   1.000
_cell.length_b   1.000
_cell.length_c   1.000
_cell.angle_alpha   90.00
_cell.angle_beta   90.00
_cell.angle_gamma   90.00
#
_symmetry.space_group_name_H-M   'P 1'
#
loop_
_entity.id
_entity.type
_entity.pdbx_description
1 polymer ?
#
loop_
_entity_poly.entity_id
_entity_poly.type
_entity_poly.pdbx_seq_one_letter_code
_entity_poly.pdbx_strand_id
1 'polypeptide(L)' 'MKNRLRLLRAERGWTQADLAERLDVSRQAVNALETEKHDPSLGLAYRIAAVFGLAVEDIFDNPFRP' A
#
# COMPACT_ATOMS: atom_id res chain seq x y z
N MET A 1 2.30 -1.61 -10.08
CA MET A 1 2.49 -2.90 -9.38
C MET A 1 1.17 -3.33 -8.78
N LYS A 2 0.73 -4.54 -9.07
CA LYS A 2 -0.50 -5.09 -8.50
C LYS A 2 -0.37 -5.20 -6.99
N ASN A 3 -1.44 -4.88 -6.28
CA ASN A 3 -1.41 -4.88 -4.82
C ASN A 3 -2.81 -5.07 -4.24
N ARG A 4 -2.86 -5.28 -2.92
CA ARG A 4 -4.08 -5.48 -2.15
C ARG A 4 -4.39 -4.32 -1.22
N LEU A 5 -3.80 -3.14 -1.46
CA LEU A 5 -3.97 -2.00 -0.56
C LEU A 5 -5.42 -1.61 -0.36
N ARG A 6 -6.18 -1.53 -1.45
CA ARG A 6 -7.59 -1.17 -1.39
C ARG A 6 -8.39 -2.16 -0.54
N LEU A 7 -8.15 -3.46 -0.75
CA LEU A 7 -8.81 -4.53 0.00
C LEU A 7 -8.45 -4.45 1.48
N LEU A 8 -7.16 -4.35 1.78
CA LEU A 8 -6.67 -4.30 3.16
C LEU A 8 -7.19 -3.07 3.89
N ARG A 9 -7.21 -1.93 3.21
CA ARG A 9 -7.76 -0.69 3.74
C ARG A 9 -9.25 -0.84 4.05
N ALA A 10 -10.00 -1.41 3.09
CA ALA A 10 -11.45 -1.62 3.24
C ALA A 10 -11.75 -2.56 4.41
N GLU A 11 -10.98 -3.61 4.58
CA GLU A 11 -11.15 -4.56 5.69
C GLU A 11 -11.00 -3.88 7.06
N ARG A 12 -10.24 -2.80 7.12
CA ARG A 12 -10.05 -2.02 8.35
C ARG A 12 -11.02 -0.85 8.49
N GLY A 13 -11.88 -0.65 7.50
CA GLY A 13 -12.79 0.48 7.49
C GLY A 13 -12.09 1.82 7.29
N TRP A 14 -10.91 1.83 6.65
CA TRP A 14 -10.14 3.04 6.40
C TRP A 14 -10.45 3.64 5.04
N THR A 15 -10.55 4.98 5.01
CA THR A 15 -10.57 5.73 3.76
C THR A 15 -9.13 5.85 3.23
N GLN A 16 -8.98 6.32 1.98
CA GLN A 16 -7.64 6.64 1.46
C GLN A 16 -6.95 7.69 2.33
N ALA A 17 -7.70 8.67 2.84
CA ALA A 17 -7.15 9.69 3.72
C ALA A 17 -6.64 9.08 5.03
N ASP A 18 -7.37 8.11 5.60
CA ASP A 18 -6.96 7.43 6.81
C ASP A 18 -5.64 6.68 6.61
N LEU A 19 -5.50 5.98 5.50
CA LEU A 19 -4.27 5.26 5.19
C LEU A 19 -3.12 6.24 4.93
N ALA A 20 -3.38 7.31 4.20
CA ALA A 20 -2.38 8.34 3.92
C ALA A 20 -1.79 8.92 5.21
N GLU A 21 -2.65 9.19 6.19
CA GLU A 21 -2.22 9.70 7.50
C GLU A 21 -1.30 8.71 8.20
N ARG A 22 -1.66 7.42 8.18
CA ARG A 22 -0.85 6.37 8.81
C ARG A 22 0.49 6.17 8.13
N LEU A 23 0.56 6.43 6.84
CA LEU A 23 1.78 6.30 6.05
C LEU A 23 2.60 7.59 5.98
N ASP A 24 2.07 8.70 6.50
CA ASP A 24 2.70 10.02 6.40
C ASP A 24 2.96 10.42 4.94
N VAL A 25 1.97 10.20 4.09
CA VAL A 25 2.01 10.58 2.67
C VAL A 25 0.70 11.27 2.29
N SER A 26 0.62 11.83 1.09
CA SER A 26 -0.61 12.46 0.61
C SER A 26 -1.65 11.40 0.22
N ARG A 27 -2.92 11.81 0.21
CA ARG A 27 -4.01 10.96 -0.29
C ARG A 27 -3.80 10.60 -1.76
N GLN A 28 -3.28 11.55 -2.55
CA GLN A 28 -2.95 11.30 -3.96
C GLN A 28 -1.91 10.20 -4.10
N ALA A 29 -0.92 10.14 -3.20
CA ALA A 29 0.08 9.08 -3.22
C ALA A 29 -0.57 7.71 -2.97
N VAL A 30 -1.49 7.62 -2.00
CA VAL A 30 -2.23 6.38 -1.75
C VAL A 30 -3.04 5.98 -2.99
N ASN A 31 -3.76 6.93 -3.59
CA ASN A 31 -4.53 6.66 -4.78
C ASN A 31 -3.64 6.15 -5.93
N ALA A 32 -2.49 6.76 -6.13
CA ALA A 32 -1.55 6.35 -7.18
C ALA A 32 -1.02 4.93 -6.95
N LEU A 33 -0.78 4.56 -5.70
CA LEU A 33 -0.39 3.19 -5.35
C LEU A 33 -1.53 2.21 -5.64
N GLU A 34 -2.75 2.52 -5.18
CA GLU A 34 -3.90 1.63 -5.35
C GLU A 34 -4.30 1.45 -6.81
N THR A 35 -4.14 2.46 -7.63
CA THR A 35 -4.46 2.41 -9.06
C THR A 35 -3.28 1.93 -9.91
N GLU A 36 -2.20 1.50 -9.29
CA GLU A 36 -1.02 0.94 -9.95
C GLU A 36 -0.26 1.93 -10.85
N LYS A 37 -0.46 3.22 -10.64
CA LYS A 37 0.24 4.26 -11.41
C LYS A 37 1.67 4.48 -10.93
N HIS A 38 1.93 4.18 -9.66
CA HIS A 38 3.25 4.31 -9.04
C HIS A 38 3.54 3.11 -8.18
N ASP A 39 4.80 2.70 -8.17
CA ASP A 39 5.30 1.72 -7.23
C ASP A 39 5.81 2.45 -5.99
N PRO A 40 5.70 1.84 -4.80
CA PRO A 40 6.25 2.46 -3.60
C PRO A 40 7.77 2.43 -3.62
N SER A 41 8.40 3.42 -2.99
CA SER A 41 9.81 3.30 -2.63
C SER A 41 9.96 2.13 -1.68
N LEU A 42 11.19 1.61 -1.55
CA LEU A 42 11.44 0.52 -0.60
C LEU A 42 11.06 0.91 0.82
N GLY A 43 11.41 2.12 1.23
CA GLY A 43 11.06 2.62 2.57
C GLY A 43 9.55 2.68 2.78
N LEU A 44 8.80 3.16 1.79
CA LEU A 44 7.35 3.23 1.87
C LEU A 44 6.74 1.82 1.89
N ALA A 45 7.28 0.89 1.11
CA ALA A 45 6.82 -0.50 1.11
C ALA A 45 6.96 -1.13 2.49
N TYR A 46 8.08 -0.93 3.16
CA TYR A 46 8.28 -1.42 4.52
C TYR A 46 7.35 -0.75 5.53
N ARG A 47 7.08 0.54 5.37
CA ARG A 47 6.13 1.25 6.23
C ARG A 47 4.72 0.70 6.07
N ILE A 48 4.30 0.46 4.83
CA ILE A 48 3.01 -0.16 4.52
C ILE A 48 2.91 -1.54 5.18
N ALA A 49 3.95 -2.35 5.04
CA ALA A 49 4.01 -3.68 5.67
C ALA A 49 3.84 -3.57 7.19
N ALA A 50 4.52 -2.63 7.82
CA ALA A 50 4.41 -2.40 9.26
C ALA A 50 2.99 -1.99 9.68
N VAL A 51 2.35 -1.11 8.92
CA VAL A 51 0.99 -0.63 9.21
C VAL A 51 -0.01 -1.78 9.18
N PHE A 52 0.12 -2.69 8.22
CA PHE A 52 -0.80 -3.82 8.10
C PHE A 52 -0.35 -5.07 8.85
N GLY A 53 0.87 -5.10 9.36
CA GLY A 53 1.41 -6.28 10.04
C GLY A 53 1.60 -7.46 9.10
N LEU A 54 1.94 -7.20 7.84
CA LEU A 54 2.11 -8.19 6.79
C LEU A 54 3.48 -8.01 6.13
N ALA A 55 3.95 -9.06 5.44
CA ALA A 55 5.14 -8.94 4.62
C ALA A 55 4.81 -8.13 3.34
N VAL A 56 5.81 -7.49 2.76
CA VAL A 56 5.64 -6.74 1.51
C VAL A 56 5.02 -7.63 0.43
N GLU A 57 5.46 -8.88 0.33
CA GLU A 57 5.00 -9.84 -0.68
C GLU A 57 3.53 -10.23 -0.49
N ASP A 58 2.99 -10.07 0.70
CA ASP A 58 1.56 -10.32 0.98
C ASP A 58 0.68 -9.15 0.53
N ILE A 59 1.29 -7.99 0.26
CA ILE A 59 0.59 -6.76 -0.12
C ILE A 59 0.78 -6.46 -1.60
N PHE A 60 2.02 -6.57 -2.09
CA PHE A 60 2.40 -6.26 -3.46
C PHE A 60 2.81 -7.53 -4.20
N ASP A 61 2.30 -7.70 -5.41
CA ASP A 61 2.72 -8.80 -6.28
C ASP A 61 4.10 -8.50 -6.83
N ASN A 62 5.02 -9.45 -6.68
CA ASN A 62 6.37 -9.33 -7.25
C ASN A 62 6.35 -9.81 -8.71
N PRO A 63 6.50 -8.92 -9.70
CA PRO A 63 6.44 -9.31 -11.11
C PRO A 63 7.66 -10.11 -11.56
N PHE A 64 8.70 -10.17 -10.73
CA PHE A 64 9.95 -10.88 -11.04
C PHE A 64 10.02 -12.26 -10.39
N ARG A 65 9.00 -12.60 -9.62
CA ARG A 65 8.96 -13.89 -8.94
C ARG A 65 8.62 -15.00 -9.95
N PRO A 66 9.42 -16.10 -9.99
CA PRO A 66 9.14 -17.22 -10.89
C PRO A 66 7.84 -17.93 -10.58
#